data_64690205c466ebfee6e93115002a8dd8
#
_entry.id   64690205c466ebfee6e93115002a8dd8
#
_cell.length_a   1.000
_cell.length_b   1.000
_cell.length_c   1.000
_cell.angle_alpha   90.00
_cell.angle_beta   90.00
_cell.angle_gamma   90.00
#
_symmetry.space_group_name_H-M   'P 1'
#
loop_
_entity.id
_entity.type
_entity.pdbx_description
1 polymer ?
#
loop_
_entity_poly.entity_id
_entity_poly.type
_entity_poly.pdbx_seq_one_letter_code
_entity_poly.pdbx_strand_id
1 'polypeptide(L)'
;MSRASNVIVENILTYSKEIGKHSFSIMGGQTTEEYNYYSIGGSGSSILNPVESNWYLSQATEDQVKASDSASRVRRFSLLSRLHYVYNNKYLATVNFRADASSKFKENIWGYFPSTALAWRISEEDWMKDISFISDLKFRAGWGQIGNDQINNDSFVLNMFNTGPTFVDYVLGQSPSLATGATILTYVNNGGKWETTEQLNFGLDFGLLNNKLIGTIDVFRRDTKDMLLSVTAPAHVGNRYAAVANVGTVRNQGLELTLNYRNKISEVDFSIGGNVSFIKNELTALNGGSRIYGDRTICDEGLALYTFWGYNYEGIYKTDEEALEHLYSYKDNPGAIPFHAGDAKYTDINGDGKIDDNDKTDLGNPFPWLTYGINLGAEWKGFDCQLFFQGVYGNEIFNAVRIRTEGTGNEATLSTTMRDVWTESNPNGSIPNPYGSTYNKEDNSRYIENGTYLRLKNLQIGYTLPGKVVKKVNIANCRLYLSVNNLLTFTHYTGYDPEISGGVDYGNYPQSRTFTIGANINF
;
A
#
# COMPACT_ATOMS: atom_id res chain seq x y z
N MET A 1 12.59 -9.51 -25.15
CA MET A 1 13.27 -10.61 -24.42
C MET A 1 13.92 -10.02 -23.18
N SER A 2 13.78 -10.64 -22.02
CA SER A 2 14.44 -10.18 -20.80
C SER A 2 15.16 -11.34 -20.11
N ARG A 3 16.24 -11.03 -19.42
CA ARG A 3 17.02 -11.96 -18.60
C ARG A 3 17.32 -11.30 -17.25
N ALA A 4 16.95 -11.98 -16.18
CA ALA A 4 17.31 -11.60 -14.82
C ALA A 4 18.15 -12.70 -14.19
N SER A 5 19.17 -12.34 -13.43
CA SER A 5 19.94 -13.26 -12.59
C SER A 5 20.19 -12.62 -11.23
N ASN A 6 19.98 -13.41 -10.18
CA ASN A 6 20.31 -13.01 -8.80
C ASN A 6 21.24 -14.07 -8.21
N VAL A 7 22.44 -13.64 -7.80
CA VAL A 7 23.42 -14.50 -7.15
C VAL A 7 23.59 -14.02 -5.72
N ILE A 8 23.30 -14.92 -4.78
CA ILE A 8 23.43 -14.65 -3.34
C ILE A 8 24.44 -15.64 -2.77
N VAL A 9 25.43 -15.12 -2.05
CA VAL A 9 26.41 -15.91 -1.31
C VAL A 9 26.32 -15.53 0.14
N GLU A 10 26.01 -16.51 0.99
CA GLU A 10 25.85 -16.34 2.42
C GLU A 10 26.85 -17.24 3.17
N ASN A 11 27.53 -16.67 4.16
CA ASN A 11 28.38 -17.40 5.08
C ASN A 11 27.95 -17.03 6.51
N ILE A 12 27.44 -18.01 7.24
CA ILE A 12 26.93 -17.82 8.60
C ILE A 12 27.60 -18.81 9.52
N LEU A 13 28.16 -18.32 10.62
CA LEU A 13 28.71 -19.13 11.71
C LEU A 13 27.88 -18.92 12.98
N THR A 14 27.42 -20.00 13.55
CA THR A 14 26.67 -19.97 14.81
C THR A 14 27.35 -20.86 15.85
N TYR A 15 27.55 -20.31 17.03
CA TYR A 15 28.04 -21.04 18.22
C TYR A 15 26.98 -20.96 19.32
N SER A 16 26.51 -22.11 19.79
CA SER A 16 25.55 -22.20 20.88
C SER A 16 26.07 -23.06 21.99
N LYS A 17 25.85 -22.65 23.26
CA LYS A 17 26.28 -23.38 24.45
C LYS A 17 25.28 -23.17 25.58
N GLU A 18 25.07 -24.25 26.35
CA GLU A 18 24.32 -24.24 27.59
C GLU A 18 25.24 -24.54 28.75
N ILE A 19 25.16 -23.74 29.81
CA ILE A 19 25.95 -23.89 31.04
C ILE A 19 25.01 -23.70 32.24
N GLY A 20 24.57 -24.79 32.83
CA GLY A 20 23.60 -24.77 33.92
C GLY A 20 22.29 -24.08 33.51
N LYS A 21 21.97 -22.93 34.11
CA LYS A 21 20.78 -22.14 33.81
C LYS A 21 20.98 -21.12 32.70
N HIS A 22 22.15 -21.05 32.09
CA HIS A 22 22.52 -20.09 31.07
C HIS A 22 22.55 -20.77 29.71
N SER A 23 21.80 -20.27 28.75
CA SER A 23 21.87 -20.64 27.33
C SER A 23 22.24 -19.42 26.51
N PHE A 24 23.23 -19.51 25.65
CA PHE A 24 23.60 -18.44 24.75
C PHE A 24 23.92 -18.96 23.34
N SER A 25 23.60 -18.14 22.38
CA SER A 25 23.92 -18.38 20.99
C SER A 25 24.50 -17.09 20.38
N ILE A 26 25.66 -17.21 19.78
CA ILE A 26 26.33 -16.11 19.07
C ILE A 26 26.39 -16.49 17.62
N MET A 27 25.96 -15.58 16.77
CA MET A 27 25.99 -15.74 15.31
C MET A 27 26.71 -14.54 14.69
N GLY A 28 27.57 -14.82 13.72
CA GLY A 28 28.18 -13.84 12.85
C GLY A 28 28.12 -14.32 11.41
N GLY A 29 27.96 -13.40 10.47
CA GLY A 29 27.89 -13.79 9.08
C GLY A 29 28.05 -12.62 8.12
N GLN A 30 28.17 -12.96 6.86
CA GLN A 30 28.17 -12.02 5.75
C GLN A 30 27.31 -12.54 4.61
N THR A 31 26.67 -11.61 3.89
CA THR A 31 25.92 -11.89 2.68
C THR A 31 26.38 -10.97 1.56
N THR A 32 26.58 -11.51 0.38
CA THR A 32 26.84 -10.75 -0.85
C THR A 32 25.76 -11.09 -1.85
N GLU A 33 25.14 -10.07 -2.43
CA GLU A 33 24.12 -10.20 -3.46
C GLU A 33 24.52 -9.41 -4.70
N GLU A 34 24.38 -10.03 -5.87
CA GLU A 34 24.49 -9.34 -7.15
C GLU A 34 23.26 -9.66 -8.00
N TYR A 35 22.45 -8.65 -8.27
CA TYR A 35 21.30 -8.71 -9.18
C TYR A 35 21.66 -8.04 -10.51
N ASN A 36 21.52 -8.78 -11.61
CA ASN A 36 21.69 -8.28 -12.96
C ASN A 36 20.38 -8.44 -13.72
N TYR A 37 19.96 -7.39 -14.39
CA TYR A 37 18.82 -7.38 -15.30
C TYR A 37 19.25 -6.83 -16.65
N TYR A 38 18.84 -7.49 -17.71
CA TYR A 38 19.00 -7.05 -19.08
C TYR A 38 17.71 -7.32 -19.86
N SER A 39 17.27 -6.34 -20.64
CA SER A 39 16.16 -6.52 -21.56
C SER A 39 16.51 -5.95 -22.93
N ILE A 40 16.02 -6.61 -23.96
CA ILE A 40 16.05 -6.14 -25.33
C ILE A 40 14.65 -6.24 -25.92
N GLY A 41 14.21 -5.17 -26.56
CA GLY A 41 12.93 -5.06 -27.24
C GLY A 41 13.10 -4.55 -28.66
N GLY A 42 12.14 -4.84 -29.48
CA GLY A 42 12.01 -4.25 -30.80
C GLY A 42 10.53 -3.97 -31.08
N SER A 43 10.27 -2.88 -31.77
CA SER A 43 8.94 -2.54 -32.28
C SER A 43 9.05 -2.16 -33.76
N GLY A 44 8.02 -2.48 -34.52
CA GLY A 44 7.93 -2.11 -35.91
C GLY A 44 6.49 -1.72 -36.24
N SER A 45 6.31 -0.77 -37.12
CA SER A 45 5.02 -0.37 -37.65
C SER A 45 5.01 -0.49 -39.18
N SER A 46 3.85 -0.26 -39.81
CA SER A 46 3.72 -0.30 -41.27
C SER A 46 4.05 -1.66 -41.90
N ILE A 47 3.43 -2.73 -41.40
CA ILE A 47 3.50 -4.05 -42.03
C ILE A 47 2.70 -4.01 -43.32
N LEU A 48 3.34 -4.30 -44.48
CA LEU A 48 2.73 -4.22 -45.81
C LEU A 48 1.51 -5.16 -46.00
N ASN A 49 1.54 -6.31 -45.35
CA ASN A 49 0.43 -7.25 -45.35
C ASN A 49 0.11 -7.64 -43.88
N PRO A 50 -0.89 -6.98 -43.23
CA PRO A 50 -1.15 -7.09 -41.80
C PRO A 50 -1.97 -8.33 -41.42
N VAL A 51 -1.69 -9.48 -42.01
CA VAL A 51 -2.24 -10.78 -41.55
C VAL A 51 -1.41 -11.30 -40.39
N GLU A 52 -2.02 -12.05 -39.48
CA GLU A 52 -1.39 -12.53 -38.25
C GLU A 52 -0.10 -13.35 -38.50
N SER A 53 -0.05 -14.10 -39.58
CA SER A 53 1.14 -14.85 -40.01
C SER A 53 2.36 -13.97 -40.35
N ASN A 54 2.17 -12.67 -40.52
CA ASN A 54 3.22 -11.71 -40.88
C ASN A 54 3.61 -10.77 -39.74
N TRP A 55 3.12 -10.98 -38.52
CA TRP A 55 3.44 -10.16 -37.37
C TRP A 55 4.86 -10.44 -36.82
N TYR A 56 5.84 -10.22 -37.69
CA TYR A 56 7.26 -10.30 -37.35
C TYR A 56 7.94 -8.95 -37.62
N LEU A 57 8.90 -8.58 -36.80
CA LEU A 57 9.67 -7.33 -36.96
C LEU A 57 10.33 -7.22 -38.34
N SER A 58 10.74 -8.36 -38.91
CA SER A 58 11.33 -8.42 -40.25
C SER A 58 10.35 -8.10 -41.40
N GLN A 59 9.07 -8.01 -41.11
CA GLN A 59 8.03 -7.65 -42.09
C GLN A 59 7.61 -6.17 -41.97
N ALA A 60 8.11 -5.45 -40.98
CA ALA A 60 7.93 -4.01 -40.87
C ALA A 60 8.85 -3.29 -41.87
N THR A 61 8.46 -2.07 -42.28
CA THR A 61 9.35 -1.24 -43.11
C THR A 61 10.60 -0.87 -42.33
N GLU A 62 11.78 -0.90 -43.01
CA GLU A 62 13.09 -0.79 -42.38
C GLU A 62 13.25 0.50 -41.56
N ASP A 63 12.70 1.62 -42.05
CA ASP A 63 12.73 2.93 -41.38
C ASP A 63 11.83 3.00 -40.13
N GLN A 64 10.92 2.04 -39.94
CA GLN A 64 9.99 1.98 -38.82
C GLN A 64 10.37 0.95 -37.74
N VAL A 65 11.46 0.21 -37.95
CA VAL A 65 11.96 -0.73 -36.94
C VAL A 65 12.81 0.02 -35.92
N LYS A 66 12.40 -0.07 -34.64
CA LYS A 66 13.11 0.51 -33.50
C LYS A 66 13.59 -0.60 -32.57
N ALA A 67 14.84 -0.54 -32.18
CA ALA A 67 15.38 -1.38 -31.11
C ALA A 67 15.46 -0.58 -29.81
N SER A 68 15.24 -1.23 -28.69
CA SER A 68 15.44 -0.69 -27.34
C SER A 68 16.09 -1.73 -26.46
N ASP A 69 17.00 -1.31 -25.61
CA ASP A 69 17.59 -2.16 -24.59
C ASP A 69 17.70 -1.41 -23.26
N SER A 70 17.76 -2.16 -22.18
CA SER A 70 18.06 -1.64 -20.86
C SER A 70 18.82 -2.68 -20.05
N ALA A 71 19.72 -2.20 -19.20
CA ALA A 71 20.48 -3.03 -18.27
C ALA A 71 20.52 -2.37 -16.91
N SER A 72 20.40 -3.15 -15.85
CA SER A 72 20.64 -2.67 -14.50
C SER A 72 21.41 -3.70 -13.69
N ARG A 73 22.28 -3.21 -12.79
CA ARG A 73 23.04 -4.03 -11.88
C ARG A 73 22.97 -3.44 -10.47
N VAL A 74 22.55 -4.24 -9.52
CA VAL A 74 22.54 -3.87 -8.10
C VAL A 74 23.42 -4.84 -7.32
N ARG A 75 24.26 -4.30 -6.45
CA ARG A 75 25.11 -5.06 -5.55
C ARG A 75 24.81 -4.66 -4.12
N ARG A 76 24.71 -5.66 -3.26
CA ARG A 76 24.57 -5.48 -1.80
C ARG A 76 25.61 -6.31 -1.09
N PHE A 77 26.13 -5.78 0.00
CA PHE A 77 27.01 -6.49 0.91
C PHE A 77 26.53 -6.23 2.33
N SER A 78 26.37 -7.28 3.12
CA SER A 78 25.84 -7.20 4.46
C SER A 78 26.74 -7.94 5.45
N LEU A 79 26.99 -7.31 6.59
CA LEU A 79 27.57 -7.93 7.77
C LEU A 79 26.48 -8.04 8.84
N LEU A 80 26.37 -9.19 9.47
CA LEU A 80 25.33 -9.45 10.47
C LEU A 80 25.92 -10.16 11.69
N SER A 81 25.41 -9.79 12.87
CA SER A 81 25.71 -10.45 14.12
C SER A 81 24.48 -10.52 15.01
N ARG A 82 24.40 -11.58 15.81
CA ARG A 82 23.34 -11.79 16.81
C ARG A 82 23.94 -12.39 18.07
N LEU A 83 23.51 -11.86 19.19
CA LEU A 83 23.65 -12.49 20.49
C LEU A 83 22.27 -12.80 21.04
N HIS A 84 22.02 -14.07 21.34
CA HIS A 84 20.80 -14.50 22.01
C HIS A 84 21.20 -15.13 23.34
N TYR A 85 20.56 -14.69 24.41
CA TYR A 85 20.85 -15.16 25.79
C TYR A 85 19.53 -15.48 26.50
N VAL A 86 19.51 -16.63 27.17
CA VAL A 86 18.39 -17.06 28.02
C VAL A 86 18.91 -17.47 29.37
N TYR A 87 18.32 -16.92 30.42
CA TYR A 87 18.60 -17.29 31.79
C TYR A 87 17.41 -18.01 32.43
N ASN A 88 17.65 -19.24 32.87
CA ASN A 88 16.69 -20.09 33.58
C ASN A 88 15.31 -20.22 32.86
N ASN A 89 15.28 -20.14 31.55
CA ASN A 89 14.07 -20.12 30.72
C ASN A 89 13.06 -19.00 31.07
N LYS A 90 13.46 -18.02 31.92
CA LYS A 90 12.64 -16.92 32.41
C LYS A 90 12.93 -15.61 31.71
N TYR A 91 14.21 -15.26 31.59
CA TYR A 91 14.68 -13.98 31.05
C TYR A 91 15.37 -14.22 29.72
N LEU A 92 14.91 -13.56 28.69
CA LEU A 92 15.45 -13.69 27.34
C LEU A 92 15.92 -12.32 26.86
N ALA A 93 17.09 -12.28 26.24
CA ALA A 93 17.63 -11.08 25.61
C ALA A 93 18.20 -11.43 24.25
N THR A 94 17.92 -10.61 23.27
CA THR A 94 18.48 -10.72 21.92
C THR A 94 19.00 -9.37 21.49
N VAL A 95 20.25 -9.33 21.02
CA VAL A 95 20.85 -8.14 20.40
C VAL A 95 21.29 -8.51 19.01
N ASN A 96 20.88 -7.74 18.01
CA ASN A 96 21.33 -7.89 16.65
C ASN A 96 21.99 -6.61 16.18
N PHE A 97 22.96 -6.77 15.30
CA PHE A 97 23.55 -5.67 14.57
C PHE A 97 23.71 -6.06 13.11
N ARG A 98 23.29 -5.20 12.23
CA ARG A 98 23.42 -5.36 10.78
C ARG A 98 23.99 -4.10 10.16
N ALA A 99 25.02 -4.28 9.32
CA ALA A 99 25.57 -3.23 8.47
C ALA A 99 25.39 -3.65 7.02
N ASP A 100 24.67 -2.86 6.25
CA ASP A 100 24.34 -3.12 4.86
C ASP A 100 24.92 -2.04 3.95
N ALA A 101 25.59 -2.46 2.88
CA ALA A 101 26.05 -1.59 1.81
C ALA A 101 25.24 -1.85 0.54
N SER A 102 24.82 -0.79 -0.15
CA SER A 102 24.08 -0.88 -1.41
C SER A 102 24.69 0.03 -2.48
N SER A 103 24.87 -0.53 -3.68
CA SER A 103 25.37 0.22 -4.84
C SER A 103 24.38 1.27 -5.39
N LYS A 104 23.17 1.32 -4.85
CA LYS A 104 22.17 2.32 -5.19
C LYS A 104 22.47 3.71 -4.62
N PHE A 105 23.34 3.78 -3.63
CA PHE A 105 23.78 5.04 -3.00
C PHE A 105 25.21 5.36 -3.43
N LYS A 106 25.48 6.64 -3.67
CA LYS A 106 26.81 7.08 -4.11
C LYS A 106 27.71 7.46 -2.93
N GLU A 107 27.21 8.26 -2.02
CA GLU A 107 27.97 8.77 -0.87
C GLU A 107 27.66 7.99 0.40
N ASN A 108 26.37 7.73 0.68
CA ASN A 108 25.92 7.05 1.89
C ASN A 108 25.66 5.57 1.65
N ILE A 109 26.67 4.85 1.20
CA ILE A 109 26.58 3.43 0.79
C ILE A 109 26.14 2.55 1.96
N TRP A 110 26.64 2.83 3.18
CA TRP A 110 26.42 1.99 4.35
C TRP A 110 25.24 2.47 5.18
N GLY A 111 24.36 1.51 5.56
CA GLY A 111 23.34 1.65 6.59
C GLY A 111 23.66 0.75 7.79
N TYR A 112 23.34 1.22 9.00
CA TYR A 112 23.60 0.49 10.26
C TYR A 112 22.30 0.31 11.03
N PHE A 113 21.96 -0.95 11.33
CA PHE A 113 20.64 -1.32 11.85
C PHE A 113 20.78 -2.17 13.11
N PRO A 114 20.95 -1.54 14.28
CA PRO A 114 20.92 -2.24 15.55
C PRO A 114 19.50 -2.60 15.96
N SER A 115 19.34 -3.70 16.69
CA SER A 115 18.08 -4.03 17.35
C SER A 115 18.30 -4.83 18.64
N THR A 116 17.39 -4.66 19.59
CA THR A 116 17.36 -5.41 20.85
C THR A 116 15.94 -5.83 21.18
N ALA A 117 15.80 -7.01 21.74
CA ALA A 117 14.54 -7.53 22.28
C ALA A 117 14.78 -8.18 23.61
N LEU A 118 13.92 -7.85 24.57
CA LEU A 118 13.90 -8.42 25.92
C LEU A 118 12.57 -9.12 26.13
N ALA A 119 12.58 -10.25 26.79
CA ALA A 119 11.37 -10.92 27.21
C ALA A 119 11.52 -11.51 28.61
N TRP A 120 10.43 -11.46 29.36
CA TRP A 120 10.28 -12.03 30.67
C TRP A 120 9.10 -12.99 30.68
N ARG A 121 9.39 -14.28 30.92
CA ARG A 121 8.35 -15.30 31.07
C ARG A 121 7.90 -15.32 32.55
N ILE A 122 6.91 -14.50 32.83
CA ILE A 122 6.36 -14.28 34.17
C ILE A 122 5.76 -15.58 34.71
N SER A 123 5.14 -16.39 33.84
CA SER A 123 4.58 -17.69 34.22
C SER A 123 5.59 -18.70 34.76
N GLU A 124 6.88 -18.52 34.46
CA GLU A 124 7.96 -19.39 35.00
C GLU A 124 8.43 -18.97 36.39
N GLU A 125 7.96 -17.85 36.94
CA GLU A 125 8.30 -17.42 38.30
C GLU A 125 7.60 -18.28 39.34
N ASP A 126 8.29 -18.54 40.46
CA ASP A 126 7.80 -19.47 41.47
C ASP A 126 6.48 -19.02 42.11
N TRP A 127 6.28 -17.69 42.27
CA TRP A 127 5.05 -17.09 42.78
C TRP A 127 3.88 -17.15 41.80
N MET A 128 4.12 -17.45 40.51
CA MET A 128 3.07 -17.60 39.49
C MET A 128 2.57 -19.05 39.34
N LYS A 129 3.36 -20.03 39.77
CA LYS A 129 3.05 -21.46 39.57
C LYS A 129 1.78 -21.93 40.27
N ASP A 130 1.37 -21.24 41.33
CA ASP A 130 0.15 -21.57 42.08
C ASP A 130 -1.11 -21.01 41.44
N ILE A 131 -0.97 -20.18 40.40
CA ILE A 131 -2.10 -19.55 39.70
C ILE A 131 -2.54 -20.43 38.53
N SER A 132 -3.42 -21.39 38.79
CA SER A 132 -3.86 -22.39 37.81
C SER A 132 -4.64 -21.83 36.61
N PHE A 133 -5.20 -20.62 36.73
CA PHE A 133 -5.93 -19.94 35.67
C PHE A 133 -5.00 -19.45 34.54
N ILE A 134 -3.75 -19.08 34.86
CA ILE A 134 -2.74 -18.58 33.94
C ILE A 134 -1.83 -19.73 33.55
N SER A 135 -1.87 -20.12 32.26
CA SER A 135 -1.04 -21.20 31.72
C SER A 135 0.28 -20.72 31.14
N ASP A 136 0.29 -19.51 30.57
CA ASP A 136 1.49 -18.81 30.07
C ASP A 136 1.28 -17.30 30.22
N LEU A 137 2.35 -16.60 30.58
CA LEU A 137 2.36 -15.15 30.64
C LEU A 137 3.78 -14.66 30.36
N LYS A 138 3.93 -13.88 29.27
CA LYS A 138 5.22 -13.36 28.85
C LYS A 138 5.11 -11.90 28.43
N PHE A 139 5.91 -11.06 29.06
CA PHE A 139 6.10 -9.67 28.67
C PHE A 139 7.26 -9.56 27.68
N ARG A 140 7.10 -8.70 26.67
CA ARG A 140 8.10 -8.43 25.63
C ARG A 140 8.32 -6.92 25.49
N ALA A 141 9.57 -6.52 25.27
CA ALA A 141 9.95 -5.16 24.89
C ALA A 141 11.00 -5.25 23.79
N GLY A 142 10.82 -4.51 22.74
CA GLY A 142 11.71 -4.50 21.59
C GLY A 142 11.91 -3.10 21.02
N TRP A 143 13.15 -2.83 20.63
CA TRP A 143 13.54 -1.66 19.89
C TRP A 143 14.46 -2.08 18.75
N GLY A 144 14.33 -1.46 17.58
CA GLY A 144 15.22 -1.73 16.48
C GLY A 144 15.07 -0.80 15.32
N GLN A 145 16.07 -0.84 14.44
CA GLN A 145 16.11 -0.09 13.20
C GLN A 145 16.17 -1.03 12.00
N ILE A 146 15.48 -0.67 10.92
CA ILE A 146 15.46 -1.37 9.65
C ILE A 146 15.71 -0.36 8.53
N GLY A 147 16.61 -0.70 7.61
CA GLY A 147 16.89 0.10 6.42
C GLY A 147 16.08 -0.33 5.21
N ASN A 148 15.75 0.63 4.37
CA ASN A 148 15.13 0.42 3.07
C ASN A 148 15.95 1.10 1.97
N ASP A 149 16.29 0.34 0.91
CA ASP A 149 16.97 0.81 -0.31
C ASP A 149 16.10 0.63 -1.56
N GLN A 150 14.78 0.49 -1.41
CA GLN A 150 13.84 0.30 -2.52
C GLN A 150 13.60 1.61 -3.28
N ILE A 151 14.58 1.98 -4.06
CA ILE A 151 14.56 3.10 -5.00
C ILE A 151 14.89 2.59 -6.40
N ASN A 152 14.54 3.36 -7.42
CA ASN A 152 15.02 3.10 -8.77
C ASN A 152 16.56 3.12 -8.80
N ASN A 153 17.16 2.20 -9.53
CA ASN A 153 18.61 1.91 -9.48
C ASN A 153 19.50 3.13 -9.74
N ASP A 154 19.03 4.10 -10.51
CA ASP A 154 19.86 5.22 -11.00
C ASP A 154 19.54 6.55 -10.30
N SER A 155 18.60 6.56 -9.33
CA SER A 155 18.09 7.80 -8.72
C SER A 155 19.13 8.59 -7.92
N PHE A 156 20.21 7.94 -7.44
CA PHE A 156 21.26 8.58 -6.65
C PHE A 156 22.68 8.40 -7.21
N VAL A 157 22.84 7.81 -8.39
CA VAL A 157 24.17 7.44 -8.91
C VAL A 157 24.51 8.08 -10.24
N LEU A 158 23.55 8.18 -11.17
CA LEU A 158 23.82 8.57 -12.55
C LEU A 158 23.01 9.79 -12.97
N ASN A 159 23.73 10.81 -13.49
CA ASN A 159 23.10 11.84 -14.30
C ASN A 159 22.85 11.28 -15.70
N MET A 160 21.59 11.06 -16.06
CA MET A 160 21.23 10.62 -17.39
C MET A 160 21.06 11.81 -18.33
N PHE A 161 21.86 11.85 -19.39
CA PHE A 161 21.66 12.79 -20.50
C PHE A 161 20.57 12.24 -21.41
N ASN A 162 19.56 13.06 -21.64
CA ASN A 162 18.52 12.74 -22.62
C ASN A 162 18.87 13.42 -23.96
N THR A 163 18.91 12.63 -25.02
CA THR A 163 19.21 13.06 -26.39
C THR A 163 18.02 12.84 -27.34
N GLY A 164 16.83 12.61 -26.80
CA GLY A 164 15.64 12.36 -27.62
C GLY A 164 15.12 13.62 -28.30
N PRO A 165 14.67 13.53 -29.58
CA PRO A 165 14.28 14.68 -30.40
C PRO A 165 13.11 15.48 -29.84
N THR A 166 12.32 14.91 -28.96
CA THR A 166 11.11 15.54 -28.42
C THR A 166 11.38 16.67 -27.42
N PHE A 167 12.60 16.75 -26.84
CA PHE A 167 12.86 17.62 -25.69
C PHE A 167 14.10 18.51 -25.82
N VAL A 168 15.03 18.17 -26.71
CA VAL A 168 16.37 18.78 -26.73
C VAL A 168 16.84 19.23 -28.10
N ASP A 169 16.12 18.89 -29.15
CA ASP A 169 16.46 19.28 -30.49
C ASP A 169 16.02 20.72 -30.77
N TYR A 170 16.86 21.47 -31.48
CA TYR A 170 16.61 22.86 -31.83
C TYR A 170 16.96 23.10 -33.27
N VAL A 171 16.19 23.96 -33.94
CA VAL A 171 16.50 24.38 -35.31
C VAL A 171 17.59 25.46 -35.26
N LEU A 172 18.78 25.14 -35.74
CA LEU A 172 19.90 26.05 -35.82
C LEU A 172 20.20 26.44 -37.27
N GLY A 173 20.42 27.74 -37.49
CA GLY A 173 20.81 28.28 -38.81
C GLY A 173 19.63 28.55 -39.73
N GLN A 174 19.94 28.84 -41.00
CA GLN A 174 18.95 29.20 -42.04
C GLN A 174 18.33 27.96 -42.74
N SER A 175 18.84 26.77 -42.48
CA SER A 175 18.27 25.52 -43.00
C SER A 175 17.38 24.90 -41.94
N PRO A 176 16.16 24.39 -42.27
CA PRO A 176 15.23 23.82 -41.28
C PRO A 176 15.64 22.41 -40.84
N SER A 177 16.93 22.21 -40.54
CA SER A 177 17.43 20.95 -39.97
C SER A 177 17.46 21.01 -38.45
N LEU A 178 16.95 19.95 -37.81
CA LEU A 178 17.04 19.78 -36.37
C LEU A 178 18.51 19.48 -35.99
N ALA A 179 19.07 20.29 -35.10
CA ALA A 179 20.34 19.99 -34.44
C ALA A 179 20.05 19.18 -33.16
N THR A 180 20.63 18.00 -33.07
CA THR A 180 20.49 17.13 -31.92
C THR A 180 21.18 17.73 -30.69
N GLY A 181 20.41 17.92 -29.62
CA GLY A 181 20.88 18.43 -28.33
C GLY A 181 21.00 17.32 -27.29
N ALA A 182 21.50 17.69 -26.12
CA ALA A 182 21.52 16.84 -24.94
C ALA A 182 21.23 17.67 -23.68
N THR A 183 20.40 17.16 -22.78
CA THR A 183 20.09 17.83 -21.51
C THR A 183 19.88 16.83 -20.38
N ILE A 184 19.97 17.31 -19.14
CA ILE A 184 19.63 16.54 -17.94
C ILE A 184 18.18 16.87 -17.60
N LEU A 185 17.27 15.89 -17.67
CA LEU A 185 15.85 16.04 -17.38
C LEU A 185 15.51 15.72 -15.91
N THR A 186 16.39 15.02 -15.21
CA THR A 186 16.20 14.64 -13.80
C THR A 186 17.42 15.04 -13.00
N TYR A 187 17.19 15.77 -11.91
CA TYR A 187 18.27 16.06 -10.96
C TYR A 187 18.62 14.81 -10.15
N VAL A 188 19.91 14.51 -10.01
CA VAL A 188 20.40 13.40 -9.19
C VAL A 188 20.86 13.92 -7.83
N ASN A 189 20.25 13.44 -6.77
CA ASN A 189 20.66 13.74 -5.41
C ASN A 189 21.78 12.78 -4.97
N ASN A 190 23.04 13.16 -5.15
CA ASN A 190 24.19 12.33 -4.74
C ASN A 190 24.24 12.06 -3.22
N GLY A 191 23.68 12.95 -2.40
CA GLY A 191 23.62 12.83 -0.93
C GLY A 191 22.50 11.91 -0.42
N GLY A 192 21.76 11.24 -1.32
CA GLY A 192 20.73 10.29 -0.95
C GLY A 192 21.24 9.22 0.03
N LYS A 193 20.43 8.88 1.03
CA LYS A 193 20.77 7.92 2.08
C LYS A 193 19.64 6.91 2.31
N TRP A 194 19.94 5.89 3.06
CA TRP A 194 18.98 4.87 3.48
C TRP A 194 17.78 5.49 4.19
N GLU A 195 16.59 5.11 3.75
CA GLU A 195 15.38 5.30 4.54
C GLU A 195 15.47 4.38 5.75
N THR A 196 15.25 4.90 6.95
CA THR A 196 15.40 4.15 8.19
C THR A 196 14.09 4.14 8.96
N THR A 197 13.58 2.95 9.23
CA THR A 197 12.44 2.76 10.13
C THR A 197 12.93 2.36 11.51
N GLU A 198 12.63 3.17 12.50
CA GLU A 198 12.85 2.92 13.93
C GLU A 198 11.53 2.44 14.56
N GLN A 199 11.56 1.31 15.23
CA GLN A 199 10.38 0.73 15.87
C GLN A 199 10.62 0.49 17.36
N LEU A 200 9.65 0.88 18.18
CA LEU A 200 9.50 0.50 19.58
C LEU A 200 8.23 -0.34 19.70
N ASN A 201 8.33 -1.48 20.38
CA ASN A 201 7.21 -2.40 20.61
C ASN A 201 7.21 -2.90 22.04
N PHE A 202 6.02 -2.94 22.66
CA PHE A 202 5.75 -3.62 23.92
C PHE A 202 4.64 -4.63 23.70
N GLY A 203 4.86 -5.86 24.14
CA GLY A 203 3.92 -6.94 23.93
C GLY A 203 3.67 -7.76 25.18
N LEU A 204 2.48 -8.32 25.29
CA LEU A 204 2.07 -9.27 26.31
C LEU A 204 1.48 -10.50 25.62
N ASP A 205 2.13 -11.66 25.78
CA ASP A 205 1.61 -12.95 25.38
C ASP A 205 0.98 -13.62 26.59
N PHE A 206 -0.22 -14.19 26.44
CA PHE A 206 -0.89 -14.89 27.52
C PHE A 206 -1.63 -16.15 27.04
N GLY A 207 -1.59 -17.16 27.89
CA GLY A 207 -2.37 -18.38 27.79
C GLY A 207 -3.18 -18.58 29.07
N LEU A 208 -4.48 -18.75 28.95
CA LEU A 208 -5.41 -18.88 30.06
C LEU A 208 -6.21 -20.19 29.95
N LEU A 209 -6.75 -20.67 31.06
CA LEU A 209 -7.64 -21.84 31.09
C LEU A 209 -7.00 -23.10 30.48
N ASN A 210 -5.78 -23.42 30.83
CA ASN A 210 -5.00 -24.51 30.24
C ASN A 210 -4.81 -24.32 28.73
N ASN A 211 -4.44 -23.10 28.30
CA ASN A 211 -4.24 -22.68 26.92
C ASN A 211 -5.49 -22.80 26.02
N LYS A 212 -6.69 -22.89 26.58
CA LYS A 212 -7.91 -22.80 25.80
C LYS A 212 -8.12 -21.40 25.21
N LEU A 213 -7.72 -20.37 25.93
CA LEU A 213 -7.66 -19.00 25.46
C LEU A 213 -6.19 -18.55 25.38
N ILE A 214 -5.74 -18.24 24.18
CA ILE A 214 -4.39 -17.73 23.92
C ILE A 214 -4.56 -16.36 23.26
N GLY A 215 -3.74 -15.39 23.68
CA GLY A 215 -3.78 -14.07 23.07
C GLY A 215 -2.46 -13.34 23.13
N THR A 216 -2.38 -12.29 22.30
CA THR A 216 -1.29 -11.33 22.29
C THR A 216 -1.85 -9.92 22.25
N ILE A 217 -1.21 -9.01 22.98
CA ILE A 217 -1.48 -7.59 22.94
C ILE A 217 -0.16 -6.91 22.63
N ASP A 218 -0.09 -6.12 21.58
CA ASP A 218 1.09 -5.37 21.19
C ASP A 218 0.76 -3.89 21.05
N VAL A 219 1.59 -3.02 21.63
CA VAL A 219 1.56 -1.58 21.43
C VAL A 219 2.86 -1.20 20.74
N PHE A 220 2.75 -0.53 19.61
CA PHE A 220 3.90 -0.16 18.82
C PHE A 220 3.90 1.30 18.40
N ARG A 221 5.11 1.81 18.18
CA ARG A 221 5.37 3.06 17.46
C ARG A 221 6.49 2.80 16.48
N ARG A 222 6.26 3.21 15.24
CA ARG A 222 7.20 3.07 14.12
C ARG A 222 7.37 4.44 13.47
N ASP A 223 8.58 4.97 13.49
CA ASP A 223 8.96 6.21 12.84
C ASP A 223 9.84 5.89 11.62
N THR A 224 9.33 6.10 10.41
CA THR A 224 10.11 5.99 9.17
C THR A 224 10.72 7.35 8.89
N LYS A 225 12.02 7.46 9.07
CA LYS A 225 12.83 8.66 8.89
C LYS A 225 13.50 8.66 7.52
N ASP A 226 13.81 9.86 7.02
CA ASP A 226 14.47 10.02 5.74
C ASP A 226 13.73 9.31 4.60
N MET A 227 12.39 9.37 4.63
CA MET A 227 11.52 8.72 3.66
C MET A 227 11.84 9.16 2.24
N LEU A 228 11.91 8.22 1.33
CA LEU A 228 12.27 8.42 -0.07
C LEU A 228 11.03 8.73 -0.89
N LEU A 229 10.86 10.00 -1.26
CA LEU A 229 9.76 10.46 -2.11
C LEU A 229 10.28 11.18 -3.37
N SER A 230 9.44 11.18 -4.39
CA SER A 230 9.66 11.98 -5.60
C SER A 230 9.26 13.43 -5.33
N VAL A 231 10.20 14.34 -5.48
CA VAL A 231 10.01 15.78 -5.28
C VAL A 231 10.17 16.51 -6.61
N THR A 232 9.17 17.28 -6.99
CA THR A 232 9.21 18.10 -8.19
C THR A 232 10.11 19.32 -7.94
N ALA A 233 11.13 19.49 -8.78
CA ALA A 233 11.96 20.68 -8.72
C ALA A 233 11.17 21.92 -9.18
N PRO A 234 11.47 23.13 -8.64
CA PRO A 234 10.88 24.36 -9.12
C PRO A 234 11.09 24.54 -10.63
N ALA A 235 10.08 25.05 -11.34
CA ALA A 235 10.08 25.13 -12.81
C ALA A 235 11.28 25.90 -13.39
N HIS A 236 11.83 26.88 -12.67
CA HIS A 236 12.98 27.67 -13.11
C HIS A 236 14.31 26.89 -13.18
N VAL A 237 14.39 25.71 -12.56
CA VAL A 237 15.56 24.82 -12.62
C VAL A 237 15.64 24.10 -13.97
N GLY A 238 14.52 24.06 -14.72
CA GLY A 238 14.47 23.43 -16.05
C GLY A 238 14.39 21.90 -16.04
N ASN A 239 14.33 21.24 -14.89
CA ASN A 239 14.13 19.80 -14.78
C ASN A 239 12.68 19.43 -15.05
N ARG A 240 12.48 18.39 -15.88
CA ARG A 240 11.14 17.92 -16.25
C ARG A 240 10.59 16.88 -15.27
N TYR A 241 11.46 16.04 -14.74
CA TYR A 241 11.03 14.92 -13.90
C TYR A 241 11.41 15.16 -12.44
N ALA A 242 10.55 14.65 -11.56
CA ALA A 242 10.78 14.68 -10.12
C ALA A 242 12.05 13.90 -9.75
N ALA A 243 12.82 14.44 -8.82
CA ALA A 243 13.98 13.75 -8.25
C ALA A 243 13.56 12.98 -7.00
N VAL A 244 14.21 11.84 -6.73
CA VAL A 244 14.04 11.16 -5.44
C VAL A 244 14.91 11.84 -4.38
N ALA A 245 14.32 12.15 -3.25
CA ALA A 245 15.02 12.74 -2.11
C ALA A 245 14.53 12.16 -0.78
N ASN A 246 15.37 12.29 0.24
CA ASN A 246 15.00 11.93 1.62
C ASN A 246 14.25 13.14 2.24
N VAL A 247 12.93 13.11 2.25
CA VAL A 247 12.14 14.35 2.46
C VAL A 247 11.19 14.33 3.65
N GLY A 248 11.10 13.25 4.41
CA GLY A 248 10.13 13.31 5.50
C GLY A 248 10.28 12.23 6.55
N THR A 249 9.45 12.36 7.58
CA THR A 249 9.29 11.37 8.65
C THR A 249 7.82 11.03 8.80
N VAL A 250 7.50 9.74 8.67
CA VAL A 250 6.13 9.22 8.87
C VAL A 250 6.10 8.39 10.14
N ARG A 251 5.11 8.65 10.97
CA ARG A 251 4.81 7.87 12.17
C ARG A 251 3.61 6.97 11.94
N ASN A 252 3.79 5.70 12.26
CA ASN A 252 2.71 4.74 12.43
C ASN A 252 2.73 4.25 13.87
N GLN A 253 1.63 4.40 14.59
CA GLN A 253 1.52 3.91 15.97
C GLN A 253 0.18 3.24 16.15
N GLY A 254 0.15 2.22 17.02
CA GLY A 254 -1.08 1.47 17.17
C GLY A 254 -1.06 0.44 18.28
N LEU A 255 -2.20 -0.24 18.35
CA LEU A 255 -2.49 -1.36 19.23
C LEU A 255 -2.92 -2.55 18.37
N GLU A 256 -2.33 -3.70 18.61
CA GLU A 256 -2.74 -4.96 17.99
C GLU A 256 -3.18 -5.95 19.07
N LEU A 257 -4.29 -6.62 18.82
CA LEU A 257 -4.83 -7.66 19.68
C LEU A 257 -5.12 -8.90 18.85
N THR A 258 -4.59 -10.04 19.28
CA THR A 258 -4.95 -11.35 18.73
C THR A 258 -5.51 -12.23 19.85
N LEU A 259 -6.63 -12.88 19.61
CA LEU A 259 -7.26 -13.81 20.54
C LEU A 259 -7.64 -15.10 19.80
N ASN A 260 -7.35 -16.24 20.43
CA ASN A 260 -7.75 -17.56 19.94
C ASN A 260 -8.33 -18.36 21.09
N TYR A 261 -9.58 -18.77 20.95
CA TYR A 261 -10.25 -19.64 21.92
C TYR A 261 -10.58 -20.96 21.27
N ARG A 262 -10.20 -22.05 21.92
CA ARG A 262 -10.52 -23.42 21.49
C ARG A 262 -11.12 -24.19 22.65
N ASN A 263 -12.21 -24.89 22.39
CA ASN A 263 -12.83 -25.72 23.40
C ASN A 263 -13.62 -26.86 22.74
N LYS A 264 -13.95 -27.85 23.54
CA LYS A 264 -14.82 -28.97 23.16
C LYS A 264 -16.05 -28.99 24.03
N ILE A 265 -17.23 -28.98 23.39
CA ILE A 265 -18.52 -29.14 24.06
C ILE A 265 -19.17 -30.40 23.53
N SER A 266 -19.29 -31.42 24.37
CA SER A 266 -19.75 -32.76 23.98
C SER A 266 -18.90 -33.34 22.84
N GLU A 267 -19.47 -33.53 21.66
CA GLU A 267 -18.79 -34.06 20.47
C GLU A 267 -18.36 -32.98 19.48
N VAL A 268 -18.61 -31.71 19.78
CA VAL A 268 -18.25 -30.59 18.93
C VAL A 268 -16.96 -29.96 19.43
N ASP A 269 -15.92 -29.98 18.60
CA ASP A 269 -14.72 -29.20 18.78
C ASP A 269 -14.90 -27.87 18.04
N PHE A 270 -14.70 -26.73 18.72
CA PHE A 270 -14.84 -25.43 18.09
C PHE A 270 -13.67 -24.48 18.39
N SER A 271 -13.43 -23.59 17.48
CA SER A 271 -12.42 -22.54 17.59
C SER A 271 -13.01 -21.18 17.17
N ILE A 272 -12.70 -20.15 17.93
CA ILE A 272 -12.99 -18.76 17.62
C ILE A 272 -11.68 -18.03 17.73
N GLY A 273 -11.21 -17.48 16.62
CA GLY A 273 -10.00 -16.66 16.56
C GLY A 273 -10.32 -15.29 15.99
N GLY A 274 -9.58 -14.29 16.41
CA GLY A 274 -9.68 -12.96 15.84
C GLY A 274 -8.44 -12.15 16.08
N ASN A 275 -8.21 -11.22 15.18
CA ASN A 275 -7.20 -10.18 15.32
C ASN A 275 -7.82 -8.83 14.99
N VAL A 276 -7.36 -7.82 15.68
CA VAL A 276 -7.75 -6.43 15.46
C VAL A 276 -6.50 -5.56 15.59
N SER A 277 -6.37 -4.59 14.68
CA SER A 277 -5.27 -3.64 14.69
C SER A 277 -5.83 -2.22 14.54
N PHE A 278 -5.51 -1.37 15.50
CA PHE A 278 -5.80 0.07 15.48
C PHE A 278 -4.51 0.79 15.09
N ILE A 279 -4.54 1.55 14.01
CA ILE A 279 -3.35 2.22 13.47
C ILE A 279 -3.67 3.68 13.18
N LYS A 280 -2.80 4.58 13.64
CA LYS A 280 -2.74 5.98 13.22
C LYS A 280 -1.50 6.20 12.37
N ASN A 281 -1.68 6.68 11.14
CA ASN A 281 -0.62 7.16 10.25
C ASN A 281 -0.56 8.68 10.30
N GLU A 282 0.64 9.27 10.35
CA GLU A 282 0.84 10.71 10.40
C GLU A 282 2.21 11.09 9.81
N LEU A 283 2.24 12.04 8.90
CA LEU A 283 3.46 12.68 8.43
C LEU A 283 3.89 13.73 9.47
N THR A 284 4.98 13.46 10.19
CA THR A 284 5.39 14.28 11.35
C THR A 284 6.41 15.33 11.00
N ALA A 285 7.08 15.23 9.85
CA ALA A 285 8.03 16.23 9.36
C ALA A 285 8.22 16.11 7.84
N LEU A 286 8.37 17.26 7.18
CA LEU A 286 8.85 17.41 5.80
C LEU A 286 10.15 18.19 5.81
N ASN A 287 11.25 17.55 5.39
CA ASN A 287 12.56 18.18 5.28
C ASN A 287 12.54 19.19 4.10
N GLY A 288 12.46 20.46 4.40
CA GLY A 288 12.32 21.54 3.41
C GLY A 288 10.98 22.27 3.47
N GLY A 289 10.03 21.81 4.31
CA GLY A 289 8.80 22.53 4.67
C GLY A 289 7.78 22.75 3.56
N SER A 290 7.99 22.16 2.38
CA SER A 290 7.07 22.33 1.25
C SER A 290 6.15 21.12 1.13
N ARG A 291 4.86 21.36 0.99
CA ARG A 291 3.84 20.36 0.67
C ARG A 291 4.19 19.61 -0.60
N ILE A 292 3.93 18.33 -0.64
CA ILE A 292 4.13 17.48 -1.83
C ILE A 292 2.75 17.14 -2.37
N TYR A 293 2.46 17.62 -3.58
CA TYR A 293 1.22 17.31 -4.27
C TYR A 293 1.40 16.05 -5.12
N GLY A 294 0.52 15.08 -4.91
CA GLY A 294 0.38 13.88 -5.73
C GLY A 294 -0.79 14.00 -6.71
N ASP A 295 -1.15 12.89 -7.34
CA ASP A 295 -2.41 12.80 -8.08
C ASP A 295 -3.55 12.69 -7.06
N ARG A 296 -4.40 13.72 -6.93
CA ARG A 296 -5.55 13.82 -6.00
C ARG A 296 -5.21 13.77 -4.51
N THR A 297 -3.94 13.84 -4.15
CA THR A 297 -3.48 13.68 -2.78
C THR A 297 -2.45 14.73 -2.40
N ILE A 298 -2.29 14.92 -1.10
CA ILE A 298 -1.26 15.77 -0.53
C ILE A 298 -0.48 15.01 0.54
N CYS A 299 0.81 15.33 0.65
CA CYS A 299 1.62 15.00 1.82
C CYS A 299 1.97 16.32 2.51
N ASP A 300 1.41 16.54 3.70
CA ASP A 300 1.64 17.72 4.53
C ASP A 300 1.82 17.31 6.00
N GLU A 301 2.55 18.13 6.76
CA GLU A 301 2.80 17.85 8.17
C GLU A 301 1.49 17.85 8.98
N GLY A 302 1.35 16.86 9.85
CA GLY A 302 0.16 16.64 10.69
C GLY A 302 -0.95 15.82 10.02
N LEU A 303 -0.89 15.61 8.71
CA LEU A 303 -1.85 14.77 7.97
C LEU A 303 -1.36 13.32 7.83
N ALA A 304 -2.27 12.43 7.46
CA ALA A 304 -1.89 11.10 7.01
C ALA A 304 -1.16 11.18 5.66
N LEU A 305 -0.28 10.23 5.40
CA LEU A 305 0.39 10.17 4.08
C LEU A 305 -0.66 9.94 2.98
N TYR A 306 -0.54 10.66 1.86
CA TYR A 306 -1.49 10.60 0.73
C TYR A 306 -2.94 10.95 1.09
N THR A 307 -3.14 11.92 2.00
CA THR A 307 -4.46 12.51 2.29
C THR A 307 -5.07 13.06 1.00
N PHE A 308 -6.34 12.76 0.74
CA PHE A 308 -7.07 13.30 -0.40
C PHE A 308 -7.22 14.80 -0.26
N TRP A 309 -6.99 15.53 -1.35
CA TRP A 309 -6.92 16.97 -1.36
C TRP A 309 -7.78 17.58 -2.45
N GLY A 310 -8.71 18.44 -2.11
CA GLY A 310 -9.63 19.02 -3.07
C GLY A 310 -10.66 19.94 -2.40
N TYR A 311 -11.69 20.29 -3.14
CA TYR A 311 -12.75 21.18 -2.67
C TYR A 311 -13.80 20.44 -1.84
N ASN A 312 -14.30 21.10 -0.78
CA ASN A 312 -15.46 20.61 -0.06
C ASN A 312 -16.73 20.96 -0.83
N TYR A 313 -17.45 19.94 -1.32
CA TYR A 313 -18.67 20.08 -2.14
C TYR A 313 -19.89 20.27 -1.25
N GLU A 314 -20.64 21.35 -1.45
CA GLU A 314 -21.87 21.70 -0.72
C GLU A 314 -23.15 21.39 -1.50
N GLY A 315 -23.05 21.27 -2.83
CA GLY A 315 -24.21 21.10 -3.69
C GLY A 315 -24.06 21.76 -5.04
N ILE A 316 -25.16 22.29 -5.57
CA ILE A 316 -25.23 22.92 -6.89
C ILE A 316 -25.87 24.29 -6.74
N TYR A 317 -25.31 25.32 -7.35
CA TYR A 317 -25.93 26.62 -7.46
C TYR A 317 -27.28 26.51 -8.19
N LYS A 318 -28.34 27.00 -7.58
CA LYS A 318 -29.69 26.96 -8.18
C LYS A 318 -29.93 28.11 -9.14
N THR A 319 -29.32 29.26 -8.88
CA THR A 319 -29.42 30.46 -9.70
C THR A 319 -28.07 31.19 -9.77
N ASP A 320 -27.92 32.06 -10.76
CA ASP A 320 -26.72 32.91 -10.91
C ASP A 320 -26.63 33.93 -9.78
N GLU A 321 -27.77 34.38 -9.22
CA GLU A 321 -27.79 35.29 -8.08
C GLU A 321 -27.23 34.59 -6.83
N GLU A 322 -27.56 33.31 -6.58
CA GLU A 322 -26.97 32.53 -5.47
C GLU A 322 -25.44 32.44 -5.63
N ALA A 323 -24.95 32.17 -6.85
CA ALA A 323 -23.53 32.10 -7.12
C ALA A 323 -22.84 33.45 -6.83
N LEU A 324 -23.43 34.56 -7.28
CA LEU A 324 -22.88 35.90 -7.08
C LEU A 324 -22.99 36.36 -5.61
N GLU A 325 -24.00 35.93 -4.86
CA GLU A 325 -24.13 36.20 -3.43
C GLU A 325 -23.03 35.46 -2.64
N HIS A 326 -22.80 34.22 -2.94
CA HIS A 326 -21.76 33.39 -2.32
C HIS A 326 -20.36 33.90 -2.68
N LEU A 327 -20.11 34.15 -3.97
CA LEU A 327 -18.81 34.63 -4.48
C LEU A 327 -18.82 36.15 -4.62
N TYR A 328 -18.95 36.83 -3.50
CA TYR A 328 -19.20 38.27 -3.44
C TYR A 328 -18.07 39.14 -3.98
N SER A 329 -16.85 38.63 -4.14
CA SER A 329 -15.74 39.35 -4.76
C SER A 329 -15.96 39.65 -6.25
N TYR A 330 -16.91 38.96 -6.90
CA TYR A 330 -17.29 39.23 -8.30
C TYR A 330 -18.45 40.23 -8.44
N LYS A 331 -18.99 40.81 -7.33
CA LYS A 331 -20.16 41.73 -7.40
C LYS A 331 -19.91 42.95 -8.28
N ASP A 332 -18.69 43.47 -8.29
CA ASP A 332 -18.32 44.63 -9.10
C ASP A 332 -18.05 44.25 -10.59
N ASN A 333 -17.85 42.96 -10.88
CA ASN A 333 -17.66 42.43 -12.23
C ASN A 333 -18.35 41.07 -12.40
N PRO A 334 -19.69 41.02 -12.42
CA PRO A 334 -20.45 39.77 -12.47
C PRO A 334 -20.15 38.90 -13.69
N GLY A 335 -19.73 39.51 -14.81
CA GLY A 335 -19.36 38.75 -16.02
C GLY A 335 -18.06 37.96 -15.93
N ALA A 336 -17.28 38.13 -14.85
CA ALA A 336 -16.06 37.37 -14.62
C ALA A 336 -16.25 36.17 -13.66
N ILE A 337 -17.46 35.96 -13.12
CA ILE A 337 -17.73 34.85 -12.23
C ILE A 337 -17.60 33.52 -13.00
N PRO A 338 -16.82 32.57 -12.49
CA PRO A 338 -16.63 31.28 -13.20
C PRO A 338 -17.71 30.24 -12.93
N PHE A 339 -18.74 30.58 -12.15
CA PHE A 339 -19.81 29.67 -11.73
C PHE A 339 -21.19 30.25 -12.07
N HIS A 340 -22.08 29.37 -12.51
CA HIS A 340 -23.45 29.68 -12.90
C HIS A 340 -24.44 28.69 -12.31
N ALA A 341 -25.73 28.92 -12.52
CA ALA A 341 -26.77 27.96 -12.18
C ALA A 341 -26.46 26.59 -12.78
N GLY A 342 -26.50 25.55 -11.98
CA GLY A 342 -26.14 24.18 -12.34
C GLY A 342 -24.70 23.78 -12.08
N ASP A 343 -23.83 24.71 -11.73
CA ASP A 343 -22.45 24.39 -11.38
C ASP A 343 -22.29 23.92 -9.92
N ALA A 344 -21.22 23.18 -9.68
CA ALA A 344 -20.86 22.72 -8.33
C ALA A 344 -20.62 23.91 -7.39
N LYS A 345 -21.20 23.86 -6.21
CA LYS A 345 -20.97 24.81 -5.13
C LYS A 345 -19.96 24.24 -4.17
N TYR A 346 -18.90 24.98 -3.91
CA TYR A 346 -17.82 24.63 -2.99
C TYR A 346 -17.77 25.58 -1.80
N THR A 347 -17.28 25.10 -0.68
CA THR A 347 -17.04 25.95 0.50
C THR A 347 -15.91 26.94 0.23
N ASP A 348 -16.17 28.22 0.43
CA ASP A 348 -15.16 29.27 0.51
C ASP A 348 -14.52 29.21 1.91
N ILE A 349 -13.37 28.55 2.03
CA ILE A 349 -12.75 28.23 3.32
C ILE A 349 -12.07 29.47 3.91
N ASN A 350 -11.45 30.27 3.08
CA ASN A 350 -10.72 31.46 3.52
C ASN A 350 -11.65 32.70 3.66
N GLY A 351 -12.87 32.62 3.13
CA GLY A 351 -13.89 33.66 3.23
C GLY A 351 -13.60 34.90 2.38
N ASP A 352 -12.89 34.76 1.27
CA ASP A 352 -12.52 35.89 0.41
C ASP A 352 -13.52 36.15 -0.74
N GLY A 353 -14.55 35.31 -0.86
CA GLY A 353 -15.61 35.40 -1.85
C GLY A 353 -15.17 34.94 -3.24
N LYS A 354 -14.18 34.06 -3.32
CA LYS A 354 -13.74 33.35 -4.53
C LYS A 354 -13.62 31.87 -4.21
N ILE A 355 -13.52 31.07 -5.25
CA ILE A 355 -13.09 29.66 -5.14
C ILE A 355 -11.79 29.51 -5.92
N ASP A 356 -10.72 29.19 -5.22
CA ASP A 356 -9.40 28.96 -5.80
C ASP A 356 -8.62 27.88 -5.02
N ASP A 357 -7.34 27.70 -5.31
CA ASP A 357 -6.51 26.67 -4.66
C ASP A 357 -6.38 26.83 -3.14
N ASN A 358 -6.71 28.00 -2.58
CA ASN A 358 -6.69 28.25 -1.13
C ASN A 358 -7.92 27.66 -0.42
N ASP A 359 -8.97 27.24 -1.18
CA ASP A 359 -10.17 26.61 -0.65
C ASP A 359 -10.12 25.09 -0.71
N LYS A 360 -9.00 24.53 -1.17
CA LYS A 360 -8.77 23.09 -1.09
C LYS A 360 -8.43 22.69 0.33
N THR A 361 -8.93 21.51 0.74
CA THR A 361 -8.81 21.01 2.11
C THR A 361 -8.61 19.50 2.14
N ASP A 362 -8.34 18.97 3.35
CA ASP A 362 -8.36 17.53 3.66
C ASP A 362 -9.75 16.96 3.44
N LEU A 363 -9.85 15.98 2.54
CA LEU A 363 -11.07 15.26 2.20
C LEU A 363 -11.10 13.82 2.78
N GLY A 364 -10.16 13.50 3.66
CA GLY A 364 -9.98 12.17 4.21
C GLY A 364 -8.78 11.42 3.62
N ASN A 365 -8.58 10.18 4.02
CA ASN A 365 -7.39 9.43 3.65
C ASN A 365 -7.67 7.94 3.41
N PRO A 366 -6.79 7.24 2.64
CA PRO A 366 -7.00 5.85 2.26
C PRO A 366 -6.68 4.84 3.39
N PHE A 367 -6.12 5.29 4.53
CA PHE A 367 -5.68 4.37 5.57
C PHE A 367 -6.79 4.05 6.55
N PRO A 368 -7.21 2.77 6.70
CA PRO A 368 -8.13 2.39 7.75
C PRO A 368 -7.47 2.56 9.12
N TRP A 369 -8.16 3.20 10.05
CA TRP A 369 -7.69 3.25 11.43
C TRP A 369 -7.97 1.95 12.19
N LEU A 370 -8.83 1.06 11.65
CA LEU A 370 -9.12 -0.26 12.19
C LEU A 370 -9.10 -1.30 11.08
N THR A 371 -8.30 -2.36 11.28
CA THR A 371 -8.35 -3.58 10.48
C THR A 371 -8.65 -4.78 11.37
N TYR A 372 -9.43 -5.74 10.87
CA TYR A 372 -9.82 -6.89 11.67
C TYR A 372 -10.03 -8.15 10.83
N GLY A 373 -9.75 -9.30 11.47
CA GLY A 373 -10.02 -10.62 10.94
C GLY A 373 -10.70 -11.51 11.98
N ILE A 374 -11.64 -12.35 11.57
CA ILE A 374 -12.36 -13.29 12.45
C ILE A 374 -12.33 -14.66 11.79
N ASN A 375 -11.84 -15.65 12.53
CA ASN A 375 -11.82 -17.05 12.13
C ASN A 375 -12.77 -17.85 13.03
N LEU A 376 -13.67 -18.59 12.43
CA LEU A 376 -14.58 -19.51 13.13
C LEU A 376 -14.36 -20.91 12.59
N GLY A 377 -14.20 -21.88 13.48
CA GLY A 377 -14.03 -23.27 13.12
C GLY A 377 -14.93 -24.17 13.99
N ALA A 378 -15.49 -25.20 13.40
CA ALA A 378 -16.23 -26.23 14.12
C ALA A 378 -16.01 -27.60 13.48
N GLU A 379 -15.84 -28.62 14.30
CA GLU A 379 -15.71 -30.01 13.87
C GLU A 379 -16.71 -30.89 14.64
N TRP A 380 -17.42 -31.74 13.91
CA TRP A 380 -18.40 -32.64 14.48
C TRP A 380 -18.56 -33.92 13.65
N LYS A 381 -18.25 -35.07 14.23
CA LYS A 381 -18.45 -36.41 13.62
C LYS A 381 -17.92 -36.55 12.19
N GLY A 382 -16.74 -35.97 11.93
CA GLY A 382 -16.11 -35.98 10.62
C GLY A 382 -16.49 -34.80 9.71
N PHE A 383 -17.52 -34.03 10.04
CA PHE A 383 -17.76 -32.73 9.39
C PHE A 383 -16.87 -31.67 9.99
N ASP A 384 -16.37 -30.80 9.16
CA ASP A 384 -15.66 -29.58 9.55
C ASP A 384 -16.19 -28.37 8.77
N CYS A 385 -16.24 -27.24 9.46
CA CYS A 385 -16.62 -25.95 8.88
C CYS A 385 -15.64 -24.89 9.32
N GLN A 386 -15.15 -24.09 8.37
CA GLN A 386 -14.27 -22.96 8.62
C GLN A 386 -14.81 -21.72 7.90
N LEU A 387 -14.82 -20.59 8.62
CA LEU A 387 -15.23 -19.28 8.13
C LEU A 387 -14.12 -18.31 8.44
N PHE A 388 -13.73 -17.52 7.46
CA PHE A 388 -12.81 -16.41 7.64
C PHE A 388 -13.44 -15.11 7.14
N PHE A 389 -13.58 -14.16 8.05
CA PHE A 389 -14.01 -12.81 7.77
C PHE A 389 -12.83 -11.86 7.86
N GLN A 390 -12.80 -10.90 6.94
CA GLN A 390 -11.83 -9.81 6.93
C GLN A 390 -12.58 -8.49 6.70
N GLY A 391 -12.13 -7.44 7.37
CA GLY A 391 -12.69 -6.12 7.17
C GLY A 391 -11.74 -5.01 7.56
N VAL A 392 -12.08 -3.82 7.09
CA VAL A 392 -11.45 -2.56 7.46
C VAL A 392 -12.52 -1.56 7.83
N TYR A 393 -12.14 -0.54 8.60
CA TYR A 393 -13.05 0.52 8.99
C TYR A 393 -12.34 1.87 9.05
N GLY A 394 -13.02 2.90 8.54
CA GLY A 394 -12.60 4.30 8.70
C GLY A 394 -11.53 4.75 7.71
N ASN A 395 -11.46 4.14 6.54
CA ASN A 395 -10.76 4.67 5.38
C ASN A 395 -11.75 5.25 4.37
N GLU A 396 -11.29 6.20 3.58
CA GLU A 396 -12.00 6.74 2.44
C GLU A 396 -11.44 6.19 1.14
N ILE A 397 -12.26 6.21 0.09
CA ILE A 397 -11.91 5.86 -1.28
C ILE A 397 -12.30 7.03 -2.18
N PHE A 398 -11.35 7.49 -2.99
CA PHE A 398 -11.64 8.43 -4.06
C PHE A 398 -12.15 7.64 -5.27
N ASN A 399 -13.44 7.76 -5.60
CA ASN A 399 -14.08 7.07 -6.72
C ASN A 399 -13.86 7.83 -8.03
N ALA A 400 -12.70 7.63 -8.66
CA ALA A 400 -12.35 8.29 -9.92
C ALA A 400 -13.17 7.76 -11.11
N VAL A 401 -13.84 6.62 -10.97
CA VAL A 401 -14.79 6.12 -11.99
C VAL A 401 -15.97 7.08 -12.15
N ARG A 402 -16.47 7.65 -11.03
CA ARG A 402 -17.57 8.61 -11.06
C ARG A 402 -17.23 9.88 -11.82
N ILE A 403 -16.01 10.41 -11.68
CA ILE A 403 -15.57 11.57 -12.46
C ILE A 403 -15.71 11.31 -13.97
N ARG A 404 -15.31 10.10 -14.41
CA ARG A 404 -15.37 9.72 -15.82
C ARG A 404 -16.79 9.44 -16.31
N THR A 405 -17.64 8.85 -15.47
CA THR A 405 -18.98 8.39 -15.85
C THR A 405 -20.08 9.41 -15.57
N GLU A 406 -19.80 10.42 -14.71
CA GLU A 406 -20.72 11.53 -14.38
C GLU A 406 -20.26 12.88 -14.96
N GLY A 407 -19.16 12.91 -15.70
CA GLY A 407 -18.64 14.07 -16.39
C GLY A 407 -18.74 13.95 -17.92
N THR A 408 -18.33 14.99 -18.63
CA THR A 408 -18.15 14.99 -20.08
C THR A 408 -16.77 14.54 -20.52
N GLY A 409 -16.09 13.73 -19.71
CA GLY A 409 -14.82 13.10 -20.09
C GLY A 409 -15.04 12.26 -21.35
N ASN A 410 -14.30 12.55 -22.40
CA ASN A 410 -14.56 12.14 -23.78
C ASN A 410 -14.45 10.65 -24.08
N GLU A 411 -14.22 9.78 -23.07
CA GLU A 411 -13.76 8.41 -23.30
C GLU A 411 -14.55 7.34 -22.53
N ALA A 412 -15.58 7.71 -21.77
CA ALA A 412 -16.35 6.75 -20.98
C ALA A 412 -17.84 6.81 -21.30
N THR A 413 -18.49 5.66 -21.19
CA THR A 413 -19.96 5.59 -21.23
C THR A 413 -20.51 6.25 -19.96
N LEU A 414 -21.49 7.13 -20.12
CA LEU A 414 -22.13 7.82 -19.02
C LEU A 414 -22.88 6.85 -18.11
N SER A 415 -22.81 7.10 -16.80
CA SER A 415 -23.61 6.39 -15.80
C SER A 415 -25.09 6.71 -15.94
N THR A 416 -25.95 5.80 -15.49
CA THR A 416 -27.39 6.04 -15.38
C THR A 416 -27.73 7.15 -14.37
N THR A 417 -26.82 7.47 -13.44
CA THR A 417 -26.94 8.60 -12.51
C THR A 417 -27.05 9.93 -13.24
N MET A 418 -26.50 10.05 -14.47
CA MET A 418 -26.60 11.24 -15.32
C MET A 418 -28.03 11.60 -15.73
N ARG A 419 -29.03 10.75 -15.47
CA ARG A 419 -30.44 11.11 -15.63
C ARG A 419 -30.86 12.17 -14.61
N ASP A 420 -30.13 12.30 -13.52
CA ASP A 420 -30.37 13.29 -12.46
C ASP A 420 -29.40 14.50 -12.54
N VAL A 421 -28.90 14.77 -13.75
CA VAL A 421 -28.09 15.95 -14.01
C VAL A 421 -28.95 17.22 -13.88
N TRP A 422 -28.34 18.27 -13.32
CA TRP A 422 -28.99 19.57 -13.29
C TRP A 422 -29.14 20.14 -14.70
N THR A 423 -30.34 20.58 -15.01
CA THR A 423 -30.70 21.34 -16.24
C THR A 423 -31.77 22.34 -15.89
N GLU A 424 -32.03 23.31 -16.75
CA GLU A 424 -33.16 24.24 -16.57
C GLU A 424 -34.52 23.51 -16.45
N SER A 425 -34.67 22.35 -17.09
CA SER A 425 -35.87 21.50 -17.00
C SER A 425 -35.82 20.54 -15.79
N ASN A 426 -34.66 20.33 -15.16
CA ASN A 426 -34.46 19.54 -13.95
C ASN A 426 -33.63 20.34 -12.91
N PRO A 427 -34.16 21.44 -12.34
CA PRO A 427 -33.42 22.33 -11.45
C PRO A 427 -33.10 21.70 -10.08
N ASN A 428 -33.66 20.53 -9.77
CA ASN A 428 -33.40 19.76 -8.56
C ASN A 428 -32.43 18.59 -8.78
N GLY A 429 -31.85 18.48 -9.97
CA GLY A 429 -30.84 17.47 -10.25
C GLY A 429 -29.68 17.53 -9.25
N SER A 430 -29.13 16.36 -8.89
CA SER A 430 -28.05 16.22 -7.90
C SER A 430 -26.65 16.19 -8.51
N ILE A 431 -26.56 16.12 -9.84
CA ILE A 431 -25.27 16.08 -10.55
C ILE A 431 -25.04 17.45 -11.22
N PRO A 432 -23.90 18.10 -11.00
CA PRO A 432 -23.58 19.36 -11.65
C PRO A 432 -23.64 19.28 -13.18
N ASN A 433 -23.93 20.40 -13.82
CA ASN A 433 -23.94 20.51 -15.26
C ASN A 433 -22.56 20.15 -15.84
N PRO A 434 -22.43 19.07 -16.60
CA PRO A 434 -21.14 18.63 -17.11
C PRO A 434 -20.54 19.58 -18.18
N TYR A 435 -21.33 20.49 -18.72
CA TYR A 435 -20.94 21.51 -19.71
C TYR A 435 -20.76 22.90 -19.08
N GLY A 436 -20.94 23.02 -17.76
CA GLY A 436 -20.78 24.26 -17.02
C GLY A 436 -19.32 24.60 -16.74
N SER A 437 -19.07 25.15 -15.54
CA SER A 437 -17.75 25.53 -15.10
C SER A 437 -16.71 24.39 -15.18
N THR A 438 -15.47 24.72 -15.50
CA THR A 438 -14.34 23.78 -15.44
C THR A 438 -14.12 23.23 -14.03
N TYR A 439 -14.51 23.98 -13.02
CA TYR A 439 -14.47 23.57 -11.61
C TYR A 439 -15.36 22.34 -11.30
N ASN A 440 -16.40 22.08 -12.12
CA ASN A 440 -17.26 20.88 -11.94
C ASN A 440 -16.49 19.56 -12.10
N LYS A 441 -15.27 19.61 -12.66
CA LYS A 441 -14.38 18.45 -12.88
C LYS A 441 -13.23 18.37 -11.89
N GLU A 442 -13.09 19.35 -11.02
CA GLU A 442 -12.05 19.37 -10.00
C GLU A 442 -12.29 18.26 -8.94
N ASP A 443 -11.21 17.87 -8.29
CA ASP A 443 -11.27 16.90 -7.21
C ASP A 443 -12.02 17.49 -6.01
N ASN A 444 -13.03 16.80 -5.53
CA ASN A 444 -13.90 17.29 -4.48
C ASN A 444 -14.49 16.16 -3.64
N SER A 445 -15.08 16.53 -2.50
CA SER A 445 -15.63 15.57 -1.51
C SER A 445 -16.80 14.73 -2.03
N ARG A 446 -17.47 15.13 -3.13
CA ARG A 446 -18.55 14.35 -3.76
C ARG A 446 -18.05 12.99 -4.28
N TYR A 447 -16.77 12.87 -4.60
CA TYR A 447 -16.14 11.64 -5.10
C TYR A 447 -15.46 10.82 -4.01
N ILE A 448 -15.47 11.32 -2.77
CA ILE A 448 -14.97 10.59 -1.60
C ILE A 448 -16.08 9.71 -1.04
N GLU A 449 -15.82 8.42 -0.93
CA GLU A 449 -16.77 7.45 -0.43
C GLU A 449 -16.17 6.66 0.73
N ASN A 450 -17.05 6.16 1.61
CA ASN A 450 -16.64 5.34 2.74
C ASN A 450 -16.11 3.98 2.25
N GLY A 451 -14.85 3.68 2.51
CA GLY A 451 -14.17 2.45 2.14
C GLY A 451 -14.36 1.29 3.11
N THR A 452 -15.13 1.48 4.18
CA THR A 452 -15.41 0.43 5.18
C THR A 452 -16.07 -0.78 4.55
N TYR A 453 -15.55 -1.97 4.88
CA TYR A 453 -16.20 -3.22 4.47
C TYR A 453 -15.98 -4.36 5.46
N LEU A 454 -16.85 -5.37 5.40
CA LEU A 454 -16.69 -6.70 5.97
C LEU A 454 -16.91 -7.74 4.87
N ARG A 455 -15.96 -8.66 4.70
CA ARG A 455 -16.01 -9.71 3.66
C ARG A 455 -15.88 -11.09 4.27
N LEU A 456 -16.77 -12.00 3.89
CA LEU A 456 -16.57 -13.44 4.08
C LEU A 456 -15.56 -13.91 3.01
N LYS A 457 -14.27 -13.87 3.38
CA LYS A 457 -13.13 -14.17 2.50
C LYS A 457 -13.04 -15.63 2.13
N ASN A 458 -13.33 -16.51 3.11
CA ASN A 458 -13.31 -17.96 2.88
C ASN A 458 -14.41 -18.64 3.71
N LEU A 459 -15.14 -19.51 3.07
CA LEU A 459 -16.02 -20.51 3.67
C LEU A 459 -15.56 -21.88 3.18
N GLN A 460 -15.22 -22.78 4.10
CA GLN A 460 -14.89 -24.17 3.76
C GLN A 460 -15.75 -25.11 4.60
N ILE A 461 -16.36 -26.09 3.93
CA ILE A 461 -17.11 -27.19 4.56
C ILE A 461 -16.49 -28.49 4.08
N GLY A 462 -16.05 -29.32 5.00
CA GLY A 462 -15.41 -30.61 4.71
C GLY A 462 -16.11 -31.76 5.39
N TYR A 463 -15.89 -32.95 4.85
CA TYR A 463 -16.28 -34.20 5.46
C TYR A 463 -15.17 -35.25 5.32
N THR A 464 -14.68 -35.69 6.46
CA THR A 464 -13.69 -36.78 6.54
C THR A 464 -14.39 -38.11 6.61
N LEU A 465 -14.15 -38.96 5.61
CA LEU A 465 -14.75 -40.28 5.52
C LEU A 465 -14.31 -41.15 6.70
N PRO A 466 -15.24 -41.95 7.28
CA PRO A 466 -14.91 -42.85 8.38
C PRO A 466 -13.81 -43.84 7.99
N GLY A 467 -12.84 -44.07 8.87
CA GLY A 467 -11.69 -44.93 8.62
C GLY A 467 -12.07 -46.37 8.20
N LYS A 468 -13.24 -46.87 8.64
CA LYS A 468 -13.76 -48.20 8.22
C LYS A 468 -14.07 -48.26 6.71
N VAL A 469 -14.39 -47.13 6.08
CA VAL A 469 -14.70 -47.05 4.64
C VAL A 469 -13.41 -46.99 3.83
N VAL A 470 -12.52 -46.06 4.19
CA VAL A 470 -11.30 -45.77 3.40
C VAL A 470 -10.24 -46.87 3.51
N LYS A 471 -10.15 -47.59 4.65
CA LYS A 471 -9.23 -48.73 4.81
C LYS A 471 -9.51 -49.88 3.88
N LYS A 472 -10.76 -50.05 3.39
CA LYS A 472 -11.10 -51.10 2.42
C LYS A 472 -10.42 -50.91 1.06
N VAL A 473 -9.97 -49.70 0.75
CA VAL A 473 -9.30 -49.31 -0.50
C VAL A 473 -7.85 -48.88 -0.26
N ASN A 474 -7.26 -49.31 0.87
CA ASN A 474 -5.88 -48.97 1.27
C ASN A 474 -5.59 -47.47 1.36
N ILE A 475 -6.57 -46.66 1.73
CA ILE A 475 -6.44 -45.25 1.97
C ILE A 475 -6.41 -45.00 3.50
N ALA A 476 -5.43 -44.25 3.98
CA ALA A 476 -5.31 -43.90 5.41
C ALA A 476 -6.38 -42.90 5.83
N ASN A 477 -6.58 -41.86 5.01
CA ASN A 477 -7.57 -40.81 5.25
C ASN A 477 -8.08 -40.22 3.92
N CYS A 478 -9.35 -39.87 3.86
CA CYS A 478 -9.95 -39.15 2.72
C CYS A 478 -10.90 -38.09 3.25
N ARG A 479 -10.60 -36.82 2.96
CA ARG A 479 -11.45 -35.65 3.27
C ARG A 479 -11.92 -35.01 1.98
N LEU A 480 -13.23 -34.92 1.80
CA LEU A 480 -13.88 -34.18 0.71
C LEU A 480 -14.26 -32.79 1.22
N TYR A 481 -14.07 -31.75 0.41
CA TYR A 481 -14.44 -30.41 0.83
C TYR A 481 -14.96 -29.54 -0.30
N LEU A 482 -15.78 -28.58 0.07
CA LEU A 482 -16.21 -27.43 -0.73
C LEU A 482 -15.62 -26.17 -0.09
N SER A 483 -14.95 -25.34 -0.89
CA SER A 483 -14.43 -24.04 -0.46
C SER A 483 -14.98 -22.96 -1.37
N VAL A 484 -15.37 -21.83 -0.77
CA VAL A 484 -15.85 -20.65 -1.48
C VAL A 484 -15.06 -19.44 -1.01
N ASN A 485 -14.45 -18.70 -1.96
CA ASN A 485 -13.75 -17.48 -1.65
C ASN A 485 -14.58 -16.26 -2.06
N ASN A 486 -14.47 -15.18 -1.28
CA ASN A 486 -15.12 -13.89 -1.50
C ASN A 486 -16.65 -14.00 -1.66
N LEU A 487 -17.29 -14.85 -0.84
CA LEU A 487 -18.71 -15.18 -1.00
C LEU A 487 -19.62 -13.98 -0.80
N LEU A 488 -19.39 -13.19 0.25
CA LEU A 488 -20.21 -12.04 0.62
C LEU A 488 -19.32 -10.85 0.97
N THR A 489 -19.71 -9.66 0.53
CA THR A 489 -19.08 -8.40 0.91
C THR A 489 -20.17 -7.43 1.36
N PHE A 490 -20.01 -6.86 2.55
CA PHE A 490 -20.89 -5.84 3.12
C PHE A 490 -20.12 -4.52 3.10
N THR A 491 -20.61 -3.54 2.35
CA THR A 491 -19.99 -2.22 2.19
C THR A 491 -21.03 -1.19 1.77
N HIS A 492 -20.72 0.08 2.02
CA HIS A 492 -21.47 1.23 1.48
C HIS A 492 -20.79 1.83 0.22
N TYR A 493 -19.61 1.32 -0.14
CA TYR A 493 -18.90 1.77 -1.33
C TYR A 493 -19.70 1.44 -2.59
N THR A 494 -19.84 2.41 -3.50
CA THR A 494 -20.69 2.28 -4.70
C THR A 494 -19.94 1.71 -5.91
N GLY A 495 -18.60 1.64 -5.87
CA GLY A 495 -17.78 1.03 -6.92
C GLY A 495 -17.82 -0.50 -6.88
N TYR A 496 -17.03 -1.13 -7.74
CA TYR A 496 -17.05 -2.59 -7.91
C TYR A 496 -16.51 -3.37 -6.71
N ASP A 497 -15.50 -2.85 -6.04
CA ASP A 497 -14.85 -3.51 -4.91
C ASP A 497 -14.26 -2.48 -3.95
N PRO A 498 -14.54 -2.54 -2.63
CA PRO A 498 -13.97 -1.62 -1.65
C PRO A 498 -12.50 -1.91 -1.31
N GLU A 499 -11.93 -3.03 -1.75
CA GLU A 499 -10.54 -3.42 -1.48
C GLU A 499 -9.60 -2.77 -2.51
N ILE A 500 -9.48 -1.44 -2.45
CA ILE A 500 -8.70 -0.63 -3.38
C ILE A 500 -7.31 -0.35 -2.81
N SER A 501 -6.27 -0.73 -3.56
CA SER A 501 -4.89 -0.37 -3.22
C SER A 501 -4.63 1.11 -3.51
N GLY A 502 -4.09 1.84 -2.53
CA GLY A 502 -3.75 3.27 -2.68
C GLY A 502 -4.93 4.24 -2.60
N GLY A 503 -6.16 3.73 -2.36
CA GLY A 503 -7.33 4.55 -2.06
C GLY A 503 -8.03 5.22 -3.24
N VAL A 504 -7.45 5.22 -4.45
CA VAL A 504 -8.09 5.78 -5.66
C VAL A 504 -8.58 4.67 -6.57
N ASP A 505 -9.89 4.62 -6.83
CA ASP A 505 -10.49 3.64 -7.73
C ASP A 505 -10.62 4.20 -9.16
N TYR A 506 -9.82 3.68 -10.08
CA TYR A 506 -9.88 3.97 -11.51
C TYR A 506 -10.70 2.95 -12.31
N GLY A 507 -11.47 2.09 -11.66
CA GLY A 507 -12.21 0.97 -12.26
C GLY A 507 -11.43 -0.34 -12.16
N ASN A 508 -10.87 -0.61 -11.00
CA ASN A 508 -10.12 -1.83 -10.73
C ASN A 508 -11.02 -3.07 -10.85
N TYR A 509 -10.45 -4.15 -11.37
CA TYR A 509 -11.19 -5.40 -11.52
C TYR A 509 -11.56 -5.97 -10.12
N PRO A 510 -12.85 -6.28 -9.87
CA PRO A 510 -13.29 -6.75 -8.56
C PRO A 510 -12.75 -8.15 -8.24
N GLN A 511 -12.66 -8.45 -6.95
CA GLN A 511 -12.30 -9.77 -6.47
C GLN A 511 -13.33 -10.82 -6.93
N SER A 512 -12.85 -11.86 -7.61
CA SER A 512 -13.71 -12.94 -8.10
C SER A 512 -14.23 -13.82 -6.97
N ARG A 513 -15.48 -14.31 -7.10
CA ARG A 513 -15.98 -15.42 -6.28
C ARG A 513 -15.50 -16.73 -6.89
N THR A 514 -14.82 -17.54 -6.09
CA THR A 514 -14.26 -18.81 -6.54
C THR A 514 -14.88 -19.96 -5.75
N PHE A 515 -15.41 -20.95 -6.45
CA PHE A 515 -15.94 -22.18 -5.88
C PHE A 515 -14.99 -23.32 -6.21
N THR A 516 -14.56 -24.04 -5.18
CA THR A 516 -13.59 -25.14 -5.32
C THR A 516 -14.16 -26.38 -4.65
N ILE A 517 -14.17 -27.49 -5.37
CA ILE A 517 -14.44 -28.82 -4.82
C ILE A 517 -13.12 -29.58 -4.83
N GLY A 518 -12.76 -30.18 -3.69
CA GLY A 518 -11.50 -30.90 -3.57
C GLY A 518 -11.58 -32.14 -2.70
N ALA A 519 -10.55 -32.96 -2.84
CA ALA A 519 -10.34 -34.16 -2.03
C ALA A 519 -8.90 -34.22 -1.53
N ASN A 520 -8.70 -34.40 -0.23
CA ASN A 520 -7.40 -34.69 0.37
C ASN A 520 -7.34 -36.17 0.68
N ILE A 521 -6.43 -36.90 0.02
CA ILE A 521 -6.29 -38.36 0.16
C ILE A 521 -4.89 -38.66 0.65
N ASN A 522 -4.80 -39.34 1.79
CA ASN A 522 -3.54 -39.84 2.35
C ASN A 522 -3.54 -41.37 2.24
N PHE A 523 -2.47 -41.93 1.69
CA PHE A 523 -2.28 -43.37 1.49
C PHE A 523 -1.50 -44.01 2.63
#